data_077ef160c91f3343f32ce9abca200fae
#
_entry.id   077ef160c91f3343f32ce9abca200fae
#
_cell.length_a   1.000
_cell.length_b   1.000
_cell.length_c   1.000
_cell.angle_alpha   90.00
_cell.angle_beta   90.00
_cell.angle_gamma   90.00
#
_symmetry.space_group_name_H-M   'P 1'
#
loop_
_entity.id
_entity.type
_entity.pdbx_description
1 polymer ?
#
loop_
_entity_poly.entity_id
_entity_poly.type
_entity_poly.pdbx_seq_one_letter_code
_entity_poly.pdbx_strand_id
1 'polypeptide(L)'
;SGAPANPKFVTGFKDHLFFAGMSSTPQQLTFTAPFTDNDFQTSNGAGTIKVDSNITGLFPFRDSLFIFCEERIFKLTGTGLSTFAVQPVTREIGCLNGFTIQEFAGDIVFLGPDGLRTVAGTERIGDVELGTISRPVQKRFQELTDVDEFTSLVIPDKTQYRIFFSNASTARASTKGIIAVRRGEGYEFGDTLGIR
;
A
#
# COMPACT_ATOMS: atom_id res chain seq x y z
N SER A 1 27.35 -4.49 1.37
CA SER A 1 26.05 -4.77 1.98
C SER A 1 25.42 -5.91 1.20
N GLY A 2 24.87 -6.90 1.92
CA GLY A 2 24.25 -8.06 1.29
C GLY A 2 22.82 -7.79 0.85
N ALA A 3 22.26 -8.72 0.05
CA ALA A 3 20.86 -8.71 -0.34
C ALA A 3 19.93 -8.73 0.91
N PRO A 4 18.77 -8.06 0.87
CA PRO A 4 17.82 -8.10 1.97
C PRO A 4 17.25 -9.52 2.14
N ALA A 5 17.16 -9.98 3.39
CA ALA A 5 16.64 -11.31 3.70
C ALA A 5 15.12 -11.31 3.74
N ASN A 6 14.50 -12.16 2.91
CA ASN A 6 13.05 -12.39 2.88
C ASN A 6 12.18 -11.12 2.85
N PRO A 7 12.37 -10.23 1.86
CA PRO A 7 11.51 -9.05 1.72
C PRO A 7 10.09 -9.48 1.34
N LYS A 8 9.09 -8.84 1.94
CA LYS A 8 7.68 -9.07 1.60
C LYS A 8 7.24 -8.25 0.37
N PHE A 9 7.88 -7.12 0.16
CA PHE A 9 7.53 -6.17 -0.89
C PHE A 9 8.75 -5.88 -1.76
N VAL A 10 8.55 -5.90 -3.08
CA VAL A 10 9.54 -5.49 -4.07
C VAL A 10 8.85 -4.65 -5.14
N THR A 11 9.50 -3.57 -5.57
CA THR A 11 9.00 -2.74 -6.65
C THR A 11 10.14 -2.01 -7.36
N GLY A 12 9.95 -1.71 -8.65
CA GLY A 12 10.88 -0.87 -9.43
C GLY A 12 10.51 0.60 -9.30
N PHE A 13 11.52 1.46 -9.11
CA PHE A 13 11.36 2.92 -9.15
C PHE A 13 12.68 3.59 -9.53
N LYS A 14 12.67 4.47 -10.57
CA LYS A 14 13.83 5.24 -11.04
C LYS A 14 15.09 4.38 -11.22
N ASP A 15 14.95 3.31 -12.01
CA ASP A 15 16.03 2.38 -12.37
C ASP A 15 16.61 1.53 -11.21
N HIS A 16 16.02 1.61 -10.02
CA HIS A 16 16.36 0.80 -8.86
C HIS A 16 15.25 -0.20 -8.51
N LEU A 17 15.63 -1.34 -7.94
CA LEU A 17 14.68 -2.23 -7.25
C LEU A 17 14.69 -1.91 -5.75
N PHE A 18 13.50 -1.69 -5.21
CA PHE A 18 13.28 -1.41 -3.79
C PHE A 18 12.67 -2.61 -3.09
N PHE A 19 13.20 -2.92 -1.91
CA PHE A 19 12.83 -4.06 -1.08
C PHE A 19 12.46 -3.59 0.32
N ALA A 20 11.33 -4.08 0.86
CA ALA A 20 10.86 -3.76 2.19
C ALA A 20 10.10 -4.92 2.85
N GLY A 21 9.71 -4.72 4.11
CA GLY A 21 8.95 -5.71 4.87
C GLY A 21 9.79 -6.88 5.37
N MET A 22 11.10 -6.70 5.57
CA MET A 22 11.95 -7.68 6.23
C MET A 22 11.58 -7.75 7.71
N SER A 23 11.41 -8.96 8.22
CA SER A 23 11.04 -9.17 9.64
C SER A 23 12.09 -8.68 10.62
N SER A 24 13.38 -8.75 10.25
CA SER A 24 14.50 -8.26 11.07
C SER A 24 14.67 -6.74 11.06
N THR A 25 14.20 -6.07 10.00
CA THR A 25 14.33 -4.63 9.80
C THR A 25 13.05 -4.06 9.17
N PRO A 26 11.89 -4.10 9.88
CA PRO A 26 10.58 -3.78 9.30
C PRO A 26 10.44 -2.31 8.88
N GLN A 27 11.27 -1.43 9.42
CA GLN A 27 11.28 0.01 9.12
C GLN A 27 12.30 0.39 8.02
N GLN A 28 12.93 -0.61 7.42
CA GLN A 28 13.99 -0.37 6.44
C GLN A 28 13.53 -0.63 5.02
N LEU A 29 13.85 0.30 4.13
CA LEU A 29 13.77 0.20 2.69
C LEU A 29 15.19 0.04 2.15
N THR A 30 15.46 -1.05 1.41
CA THR A 30 16.75 -1.30 0.77
C THR A 30 16.58 -1.22 -0.73
N PHE A 31 17.53 -0.64 -1.45
CA PHE A 31 17.46 -0.55 -2.91
C PHE A 31 18.80 -0.92 -3.57
N THR A 32 18.71 -1.45 -4.80
CA THR A 32 19.87 -1.85 -5.62
C THR A 32 20.60 -0.65 -6.21
N ALA A 33 21.78 -0.88 -6.75
CA ALA A 33 22.39 0.02 -7.71
C ALA A 33 21.49 0.17 -8.96
N PRO A 34 21.54 1.30 -9.68
CA PRO A 34 20.69 1.53 -10.85
C PRO A 34 20.97 0.50 -11.95
N PHE A 35 19.90 0.11 -12.66
CA PHE A 35 19.95 -0.87 -13.78
C PHE A 35 20.42 -2.27 -13.39
N THR A 36 20.39 -2.62 -12.09
CA THR A 36 20.76 -3.94 -11.57
C THR A 36 19.66 -4.52 -10.69
N ASP A 37 19.61 -5.84 -10.56
CA ASP A 37 18.67 -6.57 -9.71
C ASP A 37 19.32 -7.15 -8.43
N ASN A 38 20.64 -7.22 -8.38
CA ASN A 38 21.40 -7.92 -7.34
C ASN A 38 22.64 -7.19 -6.83
N ASP A 39 22.90 -5.95 -7.27
CA ASP A 39 24.01 -5.15 -6.75
C ASP A 39 23.53 -4.25 -5.60
N PHE A 40 24.01 -4.54 -4.40
CA PHE A 40 23.72 -3.81 -3.17
C PHE A 40 24.93 -3.03 -2.64
N GLN A 41 25.93 -2.76 -3.49
CA GLN A 41 27.10 -1.99 -3.10
C GLN A 41 26.82 -0.49 -3.14
N THR A 42 27.05 0.20 -2.02
CA THR A 42 26.82 1.64 -1.91
C THR A 42 27.71 2.46 -2.84
N SER A 43 28.93 1.95 -3.14
CA SER A 43 29.83 2.56 -4.13
C SER A 43 29.22 2.62 -5.53
N ASN A 44 28.29 1.74 -5.85
CA ASN A 44 27.62 1.64 -7.15
C ASN A 44 26.25 2.32 -7.16
N GLY A 45 25.85 2.98 -6.05
CA GLY A 45 24.58 3.71 -5.94
C GLY A 45 23.46 2.97 -5.24
N ALA A 46 23.72 1.78 -4.68
CA ALA A 46 22.75 1.10 -3.80
C ALA A 46 22.72 1.74 -2.41
N GLY A 47 21.66 1.49 -1.65
CA GLY A 47 21.57 2.03 -0.31
C GLY A 47 20.38 1.54 0.50
N THR A 48 20.25 2.15 1.67
CA THR A 48 19.14 1.90 2.61
C THR A 48 18.57 3.21 3.12
N ILE A 49 17.25 3.23 3.29
CA ILE A 49 16.50 4.32 3.89
C ILE A 49 15.75 3.75 5.09
N LYS A 50 15.76 4.44 6.21
CA LYS A 50 14.95 4.08 7.39
C LYS A 50 13.82 5.09 7.57
N VAL A 51 12.64 4.58 7.87
CA VAL A 51 11.47 5.34 8.28
C VAL A 51 11.14 5.01 9.75
N ASP A 52 10.26 5.77 10.37
CA ASP A 52 9.96 5.65 11.81
C ASP A 52 8.73 4.77 12.13
N SER A 53 8.22 4.03 11.13
CA SER A 53 7.11 3.09 11.29
C SER A 53 7.32 1.86 10.41
N ASN A 54 6.76 0.71 10.79
CA ASN A 54 6.91 -0.56 10.06
C ASN A 54 6.28 -0.47 8.66
N ILE A 55 7.03 -0.87 7.64
CA ILE A 55 6.58 -0.78 6.25
C ILE A 55 5.60 -1.92 5.96
N THR A 56 4.42 -1.56 5.51
CA THR A 56 3.33 -2.48 5.14
C THR A 56 3.09 -2.57 3.63
N GLY A 57 3.72 -1.70 2.82
CA GLY A 57 3.63 -1.75 1.37
C GLY A 57 4.44 -0.70 0.66
N LEU A 58 4.71 -0.95 -0.62
CA LEU A 58 5.40 -0.03 -1.53
C LEU A 58 4.55 0.13 -2.78
N PHE A 59 4.37 1.36 -3.26
CA PHE A 59 3.61 1.60 -4.48
C PHE A 59 4.19 2.77 -5.28
N PRO A 60 4.76 2.53 -6.48
CA PRO A 60 5.19 3.59 -7.37
C PRO A 60 3.97 4.24 -8.01
N PHE A 61 3.87 5.56 -7.90
CA PHE A 61 2.77 6.31 -8.50
C PHE A 61 3.28 7.66 -9.01
N ARG A 62 3.07 7.92 -10.28
CA ARG A 62 3.61 9.11 -10.98
C ARG A 62 5.14 9.17 -10.79
N ASP A 63 5.65 10.29 -10.34
CA ASP A 63 7.09 10.52 -10.14
C ASP A 63 7.58 10.22 -8.72
N SER A 64 6.83 9.45 -7.94
CA SER A 64 7.14 9.17 -6.55
C SER A 64 6.95 7.70 -6.20
N LEU A 65 7.71 7.21 -5.23
CA LEU A 65 7.46 5.93 -4.58
C LEU A 65 6.78 6.21 -3.23
N PHE A 66 5.55 5.72 -3.08
CA PHE A 66 4.84 5.79 -1.81
C PHE A 66 5.23 4.60 -0.92
N ILE A 67 5.63 4.91 0.30
CA ILE A 67 6.02 3.96 1.34
C ILE A 67 4.89 3.95 2.36
N PHE A 68 4.09 2.90 2.34
CA PHE A 68 3.01 2.71 3.28
C PHE A 68 3.55 2.02 4.53
N CYS A 69 3.17 2.54 5.69
CA CYS A 69 3.53 1.98 6.98
C CYS A 69 2.27 1.73 7.81
N GLU A 70 2.42 1.10 8.98
CA GLU A 70 1.32 0.80 9.90
C GLU A 70 0.57 2.05 10.36
N GLU A 71 1.29 3.14 10.63
CA GLU A 71 0.72 4.37 11.19
C GLU A 71 0.89 5.60 10.29
N ARG A 72 1.68 5.51 9.22
CA ARG A 72 2.09 6.65 8.39
C ARG A 72 2.24 6.28 6.94
N ILE A 73 2.25 7.30 6.08
CA ILE A 73 2.59 7.18 4.67
C ILE A 73 3.67 8.21 4.37
N PHE A 74 4.73 7.75 3.68
CA PHE A 74 5.79 8.60 3.18
C PHE A 74 5.80 8.60 1.65
N LYS A 75 6.40 9.63 1.10
CA LYS A 75 6.68 9.77 -0.32
C LYS A 75 8.19 9.93 -0.52
N LEU A 76 8.77 9.03 -1.31
CA LEU A 76 10.15 9.11 -1.77
C LEU A 76 10.17 9.76 -3.15
N THR A 77 10.97 10.78 -3.31
CA THR A 77 11.27 11.46 -4.58
C THR A 77 12.76 11.43 -4.86
N GLY A 78 13.16 11.80 -6.07
CA GLY A 78 14.57 11.75 -6.51
C GLY A 78 14.81 10.63 -7.51
N THR A 79 16.05 10.50 -7.98
CA THR A 79 16.43 9.59 -9.05
C THR A 79 17.60 8.66 -8.69
N GLY A 80 18.18 8.81 -7.51
CA GLY A 80 19.31 7.98 -7.07
C GLY A 80 19.77 8.32 -5.66
N LEU A 81 20.73 7.59 -5.15
CA LEU A 81 21.21 7.61 -3.76
C LEU A 81 21.44 9.04 -3.21
N SER A 82 22.05 9.94 -4.00
CA SER A 82 22.37 11.30 -3.56
C SER A 82 21.17 12.26 -3.60
N THR A 83 20.09 11.90 -4.29
CA THR A 83 18.93 12.78 -4.53
C THR A 83 17.65 12.24 -3.89
N PHE A 84 17.65 11.01 -3.41
CA PHE A 84 16.49 10.44 -2.74
C PHE A 84 16.15 11.22 -1.47
N ALA A 85 14.90 11.72 -1.42
CA ALA A 85 14.35 12.46 -0.30
C ALA A 85 13.02 11.87 0.12
N VAL A 86 12.88 11.58 1.41
CA VAL A 86 11.65 11.05 2.02
C VAL A 86 10.90 12.18 2.70
N GLN A 87 9.62 12.31 2.40
CA GLN A 87 8.73 13.30 2.98
C GLN A 87 7.49 12.62 3.55
N PRO A 88 6.98 13.01 4.72
CA PRO A 88 5.73 12.48 5.24
C PRO A 88 4.55 13.00 4.40
N VAL A 89 3.63 12.10 4.07
CA VAL A 89 2.32 12.39 3.46
C VAL A 89 1.26 12.45 4.55
N THR A 90 1.29 11.47 5.46
CA THR A 90 0.42 11.42 6.63
C THR A 90 1.24 11.19 7.89
N ARG A 91 0.68 11.53 9.05
CA ARG A 91 1.35 11.33 10.35
C ARG A 91 0.65 10.33 11.26
N GLU A 92 -0.62 10.06 11.03
CA GLU A 92 -1.47 9.24 11.91
C GLU A 92 -2.34 8.24 11.14
N ILE A 93 -2.14 8.17 9.81
CA ILE A 93 -2.90 7.28 8.95
C ILE A 93 -1.92 6.43 8.16
N GLY A 94 -1.96 5.14 8.42
CA GLY A 94 -1.19 4.13 7.73
C GLY A 94 -2.06 3.16 6.94
N CYS A 95 -1.43 2.14 6.40
CA CYS A 95 -2.06 1.07 5.64
C CYS A 95 -1.97 -0.24 6.42
N LEU A 96 -3.12 -0.90 6.64
CA LEU A 96 -3.17 -2.16 7.38
C LEU A 96 -2.53 -3.32 6.61
N ASN A 97 -2.64 -3.31 5.28
CA ASN A 97 -2.11 -4.42 4.48
C ASN A 97 -1.74 -3.95 3.07
N GLY A 98 -0.48 -4.15 2.66
CA GLY A 98 0.05 -3.71 1.38
C GLY A 98 -0.59 -4.35 0.14
N PHE A 99 -1.20 -5.52 0.27
CA PHE A 99 -1.92 -6.17 -0.82
C PHE A 99 -3.28 -5.52 -1.14
N THR A 100 -3.66 -4.51 -0.37
CA THR A 100 -4.85 -3.69 -0.63
C THR A 100 -4.57 -2.43 -1.42
N ILE A 101 -3.30 -2.11 -1.64
CA ILE A 101 -2.88 -0.88 -2.33
C ILE A 101 -3.03 -1.06 -3.84
N GLN A 102 -3.82 -0.19 -4.46
CA GLN A 102 -4.05 -0.19 -5.91
C GLN A 102 -4.18 1.23 -6.45
N GLU A 103 -3.74 1.43 -7.70
CA GLU A 103 -4.14 2.61 -8.45
C GLU A 103 -5.59 2.47 -8.91
N PHE A 104 -6.43 3.41 -8.52
CA PHE A 104 -7.84 3.40 -8.89
C PHE A 104 -8.37 4.82 -9.09
N ALA A 105 -9.02 5.06 -10.23
CA ALA A 105 -9.62 6.35 -10.59
C ALA A 105 -8.62 7.54 -10.51
N GLY A 106 -7.35 7.31 -10.86
CA GLY A 106 -6.30 8.33 -10.90
C GLY A 106 -5.69 8.69 -9.55
N ASP A 107 -5.97 7.91 -8.51
CA ASP A 107 -5.41 8.02 -7.17
C ASP A 107 -4.97 6.64 -6.65
N ILE A 108 -4.30 6.59 -5.51
CA ILE A 108 -3.98 5.35 -4.82
C ILE A 108 -5.05 5.08 -3.77
N VAL A 109 -5.70 3.92 -3.86
CA VAL A 109 -6.63 3.41 -2.85
C VAL A 109 -5.93 2.38 -1.98
N PHE A 110 -6.17 2.42 -0.67
CA PHE A 110 -5.60 1.50 0.30
C PHE A 110 -6.56 1.27 1.48
N LEU A 111 -6.34 0.19 2.23
CA LEU A 111 -7.07 -0.10 3.46
C LEU A 111 -6.39 0.58 4.65
N GLY A 112 -7.01 1.61 5.17
CA GLY A 112 -6.63 2.27 6.42
C GLY A 112 -7.32 1.67 7.65
N PRO A 113 -7.05 2.21 8.84
CA PRO A 113 -7.59 1.67 10.10
C PRO A 113 -9.13 1.73 10.21
N ASP A 114 -9.77 2.62 9.49
CA ASP A 114 -11.22 2.85 9.52
C ASP A 114 -11.93 2.48 8.21
N GLY A 115 -11.22 1.90 7.25
CA GLY A 115 -11.77 1.47 5.97
C GLY A 115 -10.92 1.90 4.76
N LEU A 116 -11.52 1.90 3.57
CA LEU A 116 -10.83 2.30 2.34
C LEU A 116 -10.63 3.81 2.29
N ARG A 117 -9.41 4.20 1.92
CA ARG A 117 -8.97 5.59 1.79
C ARG A 117 -8.26 5.82 0.47
N THR A 118 -8.15 7.09 0.09
CA THR A 118 -7.30 7.52 -1.03
C THR A 118 -6.16 8.41 -0.52
N VAL A 119 -5.02 8.37 -1.21
CA VAL A 119 -3.85 9.18 -0.83
C VAL A 119 -4.14 10.66 -1.03
N ALA A 120 -4.68 11.08 -2.18
CA ALA A 120 -4.99 12.48 -2.44
C ALA A 120 -6.09 13.04 -1.52
N GLY A 121 -7.07 12.21 -1.16
CA GLY A 121 -8.08 12.58 -0.16
C GLY A 121 -7.48 12.86 1.21
N THR A 122 -6.53 12.04 1.62
CA THR A 122 -5.86 12.15 2.92
C THR A 122 -4.87 13.32 2.96
N GLU A 123 -4.12 13.57 1.88
CA GLU A 123 -3.15 14.68 1.77
C GLU A 123 -3.82 16.06 1.76
N ARG A 124 -5.02 16.17 1.15
CA ARG A 124 -5.71 17.45 0.93
C ARG A 124 -6.39 18.01 2.16
N ILE A 125 -6.85 17.18 3.07
CA ILE A 125 -7.84 17.58 4.08
C ILE A 125 -7.24 17.70 5.48
N GLY A 126 -6.10 17.03 5.76
CA GLY A 126 -5.51 17.03 7.12
C GLY A 126 -6.45 16.50 8.22
N ASP A 127 -7.67 16.14 7.85
CA ASP A 127 -8.72 15.64 8.73
C ASP A 127 -8.98 14.15 8.43
N VAL A 128 -8.74 13.35 9.43
CA VAL A 128 -8.78 11.89 9.40
C VAL A 128 -10.14 11.35 8.92
N GLU A 129 -11.23 12.00 9.29
CA GLU A 129 -12.57 11.50 9.00
C GLU A 129 -13.02 11.67 7.54
N LEU A 130 -12.57 12.71 6.87
CA LEU A 130 -13.10 13.04 5.53
C LEU A 130 -12.44 12.25 4.39
N GLY A 131 -11.27 11.65 4.62
CA GLY A 131 -10.54 10.84 3.62
C GLY A 131 -11.07 9.43 3.41
N THR A 132 -11.99 8.94 4.26
CA THR A 132 -12.52 7.59 4.17
C THR A 132 -13.60 7.50 3.11
N ILE A 133 -13.32 6.82 2.00
CA ILE A 133 -14.29 6.66 0.91
C ILE A 133 -15.36 5.61 1.22
N SER A 134 -15.07 4.67 2.11
CA SER A 134 -15.96 3.55 2.47
C SER A 134 -16.95 3.85 3.59
N ARG A 135 -17.17 5.12 3.95
CA ARG A 135 -18.16 5.52 4.98
C ARG A 135 -19.51 4.79 4.89
N PRO A 136 -20.11 4.62 3.71
CA PRO A 136 -21.42 3.93 3.60
C PRO A 136 -21.39 2.48 4.07
N VAL A 137 -20.21 1.84 4.06
CA VAL A 137 -20.01 0.43 4.45
C VAL A 137 -18.97 0.26 5.57
N GLN A 138 -18.67 1.35 6.28
CA GLN A 138 -17.64 1.37 7.33
C GLN A 138 -17.84 0.29 8.40
N LYS A 139 -19.08 0.04 8.81
CA LYS A 139 -19.41 -1.03 9.77
C LYS A 139 -18.89 -2.40 9.33
N ARG A 140 -18.88 -2.68 8.04
CA ARG A 140 -18.36 -3.95 7.51
C ARG A 140 -16.85 -4.07 7.66
N PHE A 141 -16.11 -2.97 7.50
CA PHE A 141 -14.66 -2.97 7.74
C PHE A 141 -14.34 -3.09 9.22
N GLN A 142 -15.15 -2.51 10.10
CA GLN A 142 -15.00 -2.66 11.56
C GLN A 142 -15.28 -4.08 12.06
N GLU A 143 -16.07 -4.86 11.33
CA GLU A 143 -16.38 -6.27 11.63
C GLU A 143 -15.28 -7.23 11.16
N LEU A 144 -14.22 -6.73 10.48
CA LEU A 144 -13.10 -7.54 9.97
C LEU A 144 -12.01 -7.74 11.04
N THR A 145 -12.38 -8.10 12.26
CA THR A 145 -11.44 -8.23 13.39
C THR A 145 -10.57 -9.47 13.35
N ASP A 146 -11.00 -10.53 12.63
CA ASP A 146 -10.33 -11.82 12.55
C ASP A 146 -9.88 -12.15 11.10
N VAL A 147 -9.51 -11.13 10.34
CA VAL A 147 -9.05 -11.32 8.97
C VAL A 147 -7.54 -11.41 8.94
N ASP A 148 -7.03 -12.55 8.45
CA ASP A 148 -5.60 -12.82 8.35
C ASP A 148 -5.03 -12.45 6.98
N GLU A 149 -5.85 -12.52 5.94
CA GLU A 149 -5.42 -12.32 4.57
C GLU A 149 -6.31 -11.32 3.83
N PHE A 150 -5.66 -10.36 3.20
CA PHE A 150 -6.28 -9.43 2.26
C PHE A 150 -5.64 -9.58 0.88
N THR A 151 -6.46 -9.44 -0.15
CA THR A 151 -5.98 -9.20 -1.52
C THR A 151 -6.92 -8.25 -2.22
N SER A 152 -6.42 -7.52 -3.20
CA SER A 152 -7.23 -6.60 -3.97
C SER A 152 -6.89 -6.63 -5.44
N LEU A 153 -7.83 -6.19 -6.25
CA LEU A 153 -7.62 -5.99 -7.69
C LEU A 153 -8.49 -4.85 -8.21
N VAL A 154 -8.06 -4.27 -9.30
CA VAL A 154 -8.81 -3.27 -10.06
C VAL A 154 -9.26 -3.89 -11.38
N ILE A 155 -10.52 -3.64 -11.75
CA ILE A 155 -11.08 -3.96 -13.07
C ILE A 155 -11.35 -2.63 -13.79
N PRO A 156 -10.42 -2.16 -14.65
CA PRO A 156 -10.51 -0.83 -15.26
C PRO A 156 -11.77 -0.65 -16.10
N ASP A 157 -12.11 -1.62 -16.94
CA ASP A 157 -13.28 -1.57 -17.84
C ASP A 157 -14.61 -1.42 -17.10
N LYS A 158 -14.67 -1.87 -15.84
CA LYS A 158 -15.85 -1.75 -14.98
C LYS A 158 -15.75 -0.62 -13.98
N THR A 159 -14.63 0.08 -13.95
CA THR A 159 -14.30 1.11 -12.94
C THR A 159 -14.54 0.58 -11.53
N GLN A 160 -14.01 -0.61 -11.24
CA GLN A 160 -14.20 -1.32 -9.99
C GLN A 160 -12.88 -1.58 -9.28
N TYR A 161 -12.85 -1.29 -7.99
CA TYR A 161 -11.87 -1.81 -7.04
C TYR A 161 -12.56 -2.92 -6.23
N ARG A 162 -11.91 -4.07 -6.13
CA ARG A 162 -12.41 -5.20 -5.35
C ARG A 162 -11.39 -5.57 -4.30
N ILE A 163 -11.84 -5.71 -3.07
CA ILE A 163 -11.06 -6.23 -1.96
C ILE A 163 -11.67 -7.54 -1.49
N PHE A 164 -10.83 -8.53 -1.29
CA PHE A 164 -11.19 -9.85 -0.77
C PHE A 164 -10.46 -10.07 0.53
N PHE A 165 -11.13 -10.76 1.44
CA PHE A 165 -10.58 -11.07 2.75
C PHE A 165 -11.04 -12.47 3.20
N SER A 166 -10.14 -13.15 3.86
CA SER A 166 -10.37 -14.49 4.41
C SER A 166 -9.80 -14.60 5.81
N ASN A 167 -10.37 -15.53 6.57
CA ASN A 167 -9.85 -15.94 7.85
C ASN A 167 -9.11 -17.28 7.64
N ALA A 168 -7.86 -17.40 8.05
CA ALA A 168 -7.04 -18.59 7.88
C ALA A 168 -7.62 -19.83 8.59
N SER A 169 -8.40 -19.62 9.66
CA SER A 169 -9.02 -20.70 10.44
C SER A 169 -10.26 -21.32 9.78
N THR A 170 -10.91 -20.59 8.89
CA THR A 170 -12.06 -21.09 8.12
C THR A 170 -11.61 -21.39 6.70
N ALA A 171 -11.14 -22.62 6.50
CA ALA A 171 -10.67 -23.11 5.20
C ALA A 171 -11.37 -22.44 4.01
N ARG A 172 -10.61 -21.81 3.14
CA ARG A 172 -10.90 -21.26 1.78
C ARG A 172 -12.37 -21.17 1.29
N ALA A 173 -13.32 -21.70 2.07
CA ALA A 173 -14.73 -21.83 1.73
C ALA A 173 -15.56 -20.55 1.95
N SER A 174 -15.00 -19.51 2.57
CA SER A 174 -15.74 -18.29 2.92
C SER A 174 -15.00 -16.99 2.61
N THR A 175 -14.32 -16.92 1.45
CA THR A 175 -13.78 -15.65 0.98
C THR A 175 -14.93 -14.67 0.75
N LYS A 176 -14.92 -13.60 1.52
CA LYS A 176 -15.83 -12.47 1.36
C LYS A 176 -15.14 -11.37 0.59
N GLY A 177 -15.89 -10.47 0.01
CA GLY A 177 -15.31 -9.33 -0.66
C GLY A 177 -16.27 -8.14 -0.75
N ILE A 178 -15.68 -6.97 -0.90
CA ILE A 178 -16.38 -5.72 -1.10
C ILE A 178 -15.94 -5.17 -2.46
N ILE A 179 -16.91 -4.67 -3.22
CA ILE A 179 -16.71 -4.01 -4.50
C ILE A 179 -16.95 -2.52 -4.27
N ALA A 180 -16.00 -1.69 -4.65
CA ALA A 180 -16.18 -0.25 -4.78
C ALA A 180 -16.24 0.10 -6.28
N VAL A 181 -17.24 0.84 -6.68
CA VAL A 181 -17.44 1.33 -8.06
C VAL A 181 -17.36 2.84 -8.04
N ARG A 182 -16.52 3.43 -8.88
CA ARG A 182 -16.48 4.89 -9.05
C ARG A 182 -17.68 5.35 -9.88
N ARG A 183 -18.47 6.26 -9.36
CA ARG A 183 -19.61 6.90 -10.03
C ARG A 183 -19.50 8.42 -9.88
N GLY A 184 -19.14 9.11 -10.97
CA GLY A 184 -18.91 10.55 -10.91
C GLY A 184 -17.88 10.94 -9.86
N GLU A 185 -18.25 11.80 -8.92
CA GLU A 185 -17.39 12.23 -7.80
C GLU A 185 -17.40 11.28 -6.59
N GLY A 186 -18.28 10.24 -6.58
CA GLY A 186 -18.49 9.36 -5.43
C GLY A 186 -18.12 7.91 -5.68
N TYR A 187 -18.38 7.09 -4.67
CA TYR A 187 -18.18 5.64 -4.70
C TYR A 187 -19.47 4.94 -4.25
N GLU A 188 -19.82 3.90 -5.00
CA GLU A 188 -20.87 2.95 -4.64
C GLU A 188 -20.25 1.65 -4.18
N PHE A 189 -20.83 1.00 -3.18
CA PHE A 189 -20.32 -0.22 -2.59
C PHE A 189 -21.32 -1.36 -2.70
N GLY A 190 -20.80 -2.55 -2.93
CA GLY A 190 -21.57 -3.80 -2.95
C GLY A 190 -20.74 -4.96 -2.41
N ASP A 191 -21.42 -6.06 -2.07
CA ASP A 191 -20.75 -7.29 -1.65
C ASP A 191 -20.47 -8.20 -2.84
N THR A 192 -19.39 -8.96 -2.74
CA THR A 192 -19.24 -10.15 -3.58
C THR A 192 -20.05 -11.28 -2.98
N LEU A 193 -20.87 -11.94 -3.79
CA LEU A 193 -21.40 -13.26 -3.42
C LEU A 193 -20.21 -14.22 -3.29
N GLY A 194 -20.21 -15.03 -2.23
CA GLY A 194 -19.09 -15.91 -1.88
C GLY A 194 -18.52 -16.63 -3.09
N ILE A 195 -17.22 -16.43 -3.31
CA ILE A 195 -16.46 -17.15 -4.33
C ILE A 195 -16.07 -18.49 -3.69
N ARG A 196 -16.57 -19.57 -4.27
CA ARG A 196 -16.17 -20.95 -3.92
C ARG A 196 -14.98 -21.38 -4.75
#